data_c3e61c0e266653ecf031dbae3ce78278
#
_entry.id   c3e61c0e266653ecf031dbae3ce78278
#
_cell.length_a   1.000
_cell.length_b   1.000
_cell.length_c   1.000
_cell.angle_alpha   90.00
_cell.angle_beta   90.00
_cell.angle_gamma   90.00
#
_symmetry.space_group_name_H-M   'P 1'
#
loop_
_entity.id
_entity.type
_entity.pdbx_description
1 polymer ?
#
loop_
_entity_poly.entity_id
_entity_poly.type
_entity_poly.pdbx_seq_one_letter_code
_entity_poly.pdbx_strand_id
1 'polypeptide(L)'
;MIFDLRFWFRFPVANRKLQIANDNRDTYMSIQIDRLLETVVRRGASDLHLATGRPPTLRLHGGLRELQTKVLEPEDTVALMKSITPERIQQEYEETGSGDFGFAYGDQARFRVAVFKQKGNCSLVLRQIPSKFYTFEQIGLPKMAEQICRRPRGLFLVTGPTGSGKTTTLASMINYINDNFDRHIITMEDPIEYYHNHKKSIVVQREIGVDVPSFSEAIRRGLRQDPDVMLVGEMRDLPTISAAITAAETGHLVFGTLHTSGAAST
;
A
#
# COMPACT_ATOMS: atom_id res chain seq x y z
N MET A 1 -16.27 1.17 32.17
CA MET A 1 -16.21 2.64 32.24
C MET A 1 -15.98 3.14 30.84
N ILE A 2 -17.06 3.58 30.19
CA ILE A 2 -17.08 3.98 28.77
C ILE A 2 -16.82 5.49 28.78
N PHE A 3 -15.74 5.94 28.16
CA PHE A 3 -15.49 7.37 27.95
C PHE A 3 -15.98 7.76 26.55
N ASP A 4 -17.01 8.61 26.53
CA ASP A 4 -17.54 9.29 25.35
C ASP A 4 -16.68 10.53 25.04
N LEU A 5 -15.94 10.50 23.94
CA LEU A 5 -15.11 11.60 23.45
C LEU A 5 -15.81 12.36 22.33
N ARG A 6 -16.94 13.00 22.65
CA ARG A 6 -17.53 14.07 21.84
C ARG A 6 -17.30 15.40 22.53
N PHE A 7 -16.13 16.03 22.37
CA PHE A 7 -16.00 17.49 22.53
C PHE A 7 -14.62 17.96 22.07
N TRP A 8 -14.67 19.15 21.36
CA TRP A 8 -13.57 20.02 20.95
C TRP A 8 -12.82 19.67 19.66
N PHE A 9 -13.29 20.25 18.54
CA PHE A 9 -12.56 21.29 17.80
C PHE A 9 -13.52 21.93 16.77
N ARG A 10 -14.08 23.09 17.11
CA ARG A 10 -14.66 24.03 16.13
C ARG A 10 -13.52 24.88 15.56
N PHE A 11 -13.21 24.68 14.27
CA PHE A 11 -12.50 25.67 13.50
C PHE A 11 -13.48 26.35 12.51
N PRO A 12 -13.43 27.67 12.35
CA PRO A 12 -14.32 28.38 11.42
C PRO A 12 -13.89 28.06 9.99
N VAL A 13 -14.86 27.59 9.20
CA VAL A 13 -14.70 27.39 7.75
C VAL A 13 -14.66 28.77 7.11
N ALA A 14 -13.47 29.28 6.84
CA ALA A 14 -13.29 30.44 5.99
C ALA A 14 -13.51 30.01 4.54
N ASN A 15 -14.67 30.39 3.99
CA ASN A 15 -14.98 30.32 2.56
C ASN A 15 -14.03 31.29 1.81
N ARG A 16 -12.88 30.82 1.37
CA ARG A 16 -12.10 31.45 0.32
C ARG A 16 -12.42 30.79 -1.02
N LYS A 17 -13.30 31.44 -1.78
CA LYS A 17 -13.38 31.25 -3.22
C LYS A 17 -12.04 31.64 -3.83
N LEU A 18 -11.22 30.64 -4.16
CA LEU A 18 -10.10 30.85 -5.06
C LEU A 18 -10.66 30.90 -6.47
N GLN A 19 -10.84 32.12 -6.99
CA GLN A 19 -10.96 32.37 -8.41
C GLN A 19 -9.63 32.00 -9.06
N ILE A 20 -9.65 30.89 -9.81
CA ILE A 20 -8.60 30.59 -10.79
C ILE A 20 -8.92 31.47 -11.98
N ALA A 21 -8.02 32.36 -12.35
CA ALA A 21 -8.13 33.23 -13.51
C ALA A 21 -8.39 32.37 -14.76
N ASN A 22 -9.52 32.64 -15.43
CA ASN A 22 -9.80 32.17 -16.78
C ASN A 22 -8.83 32.87 -17.73
N ASP A 23 -7.80 32.19 -18.15
CA ASP A 23 -7.06 32.54 -19.36
C ASP A 23 -7.68 31.70 -20.50
N ASN A 24 -8.58 32.35 -21.23
CA ASN A 24 -9.21 31.82 -22.45
C ASN A 24 -8.14 31.73 -23.54
N ARG A 25 -7.53 30.55 -23.68
CA ARG A 25 -7.01 30.06 -24.97
C ARG A 25 -7.34 28.59 -25.09
N ASP A 26 -8.12 28.28 -26.09
CA ASP A 26 -8.47 26.92 -26.53
C ASP A 26 -7.21 26.10 -26.85
N THR A 27 -6.63 25.51 -25.80
CA THR A 27 -5.77 24.36 -25.89
C THR A 27 -6.38 23.37 -24.93
N TYR A 28 -6.95 22.29 -25.45
CA TYR A 28 -7.39 21.14 -24.66
C TYR A 28 -6.20 20.68 -23.83
N MET A 29 -6.08 21.17 -22.60
CA MET A 29 -5.05 20.70 -21.67
C MET A 29 -5.38 19.24 -21.36
N SER A 30 -4.59 18.33 -21.91
CA SER A 30 -4.64 16.93 -21.54
C SER A 30 -4.56 16.82 -20.02
N ILE A 31 -5.45 16.06 -19.42
CA ILE A 31 -5.42 15.81 -17.97
C ILE A 31 -4.17 15.00 -17.71
N GLN A 32 -3.24 15.57 -16.93
CA GLN A 32 -1.97 14.93 -16.56
C GLN A 32 -2.15 14.19 -15.25
N ILE A 33 -1.72 12.94 -15.22
CA ILE A 33 -1.80 12.09 -14.04
C ILE A 33 -1.08 12.70 -12.84
N ASP A 34 0.09 13.31 -13.05
CA ASP A 34 0.90 13.90 -11.98
C ASP A 34 0.14 14.99 -11.22
N ARG A 35 -0.62 15.85 -11.91
CA ARG A 35 -1.45 16.88 -11.26
C ARG A 35 -2.59 16.29 -10.43
N LEU A 36 -3.12 15.16 -10.89
CA LEU A 36 -4.16 14.44 -10.15
C LEU A 36 -3.57 13.81 -8.88
N LEU A 37 -2.41 13.16 -8.98
CA LEU A 37 -1.71 12.55 -7.85
C LEU A 37 -1.26 13.58 -6.82
N GLU A 38 -0.70 14.71 -7.27
CA GLU A 38 -0.37 15.85 -6.39
C GLU A 38 -1.62 16.33 -5.63
N THR A 39 -2.76 16.39 -6.32
CA THR A 39 -4.03 16.81 -5.70
C THR A 39 -4.52 15.80 -4.67
N VAL A 40 -4.36 14.49 -4.92
CA VAL A 40 -4.66 13.42 -3.95
C VAL A 40 -3.83 13.62 -2.68
N VAL A 41 -2.52 13.73 -2.82
CA VAL A 41 -1.58 13.89 -1.69
C VAL A 41 -1.88 15.17 -0.91
N ARG A 42 -1.99 16.31 -1.60
CA ARG A 42 -2.24 17.61 -0.96
C ARG A 42 -3.57 17.69 -0.21
N ARG A 43 -4.62 17.01 -0.71
CA ARG A 43 -5.93 16.99 -0.06
C ARG A 43 -6.11 15.86 0.94
N GLY A 44 -5.14 14.96 1.06
CA GLY A 44 -5.24 13.78 1.93
C GLY A 44 -6.38 12.83 1.52
N ALA A 45 -6.58 12.67 0.21
CA ALA A 45 -7.60 11.75 -0.29
C ALA A 45 -7.11 10.31 -0.18
N SER A 46 -8.00 9.39 0.19
CA SER A 46 -7.66 7.96 0.26
C SER A 46 -7.61 7.28 -1.10
N ASP A 47 -8.50 7.71 -2.02
CA ASP A 47 -8.58 7.11 -3.35
C ASP A 47 -8.84 8.19 -4.42
N LEU A 48 -8.33 7.93 -5.64
CA LEU A 48 -8.66 8.63 -6.87
C LEU A 48 -9.35 7.65 -7.81
N HIS A 49 -10.53 8.04 -8.29
CA HIS A 49 -11.31 7.30 -9.27
C HIS A 49 -11.27 8.00 -10.61
N LEU A 50 -10.89 7.28 -11.66
CA LEU A 50 -10.85 7.75 -13.05
C LEU A 50 -11.74 6.84 -13.88
N ALA A 51 -12.89 7.33 -14.29
CA ALA A 51 -13.87 6.59 -15.08
C ALA A 51 -14.42 7.46 -16.22
N THR A 52 -14.59 6.87 -17.38
CA THR A 52 -15.25 7.53 -18.54
C THR A 52 -16.63 8.05 -18.17
N GLY A 53 -16.96 9.24 -18.64
CA GLY A 53 -18.24 9.89 -18.40
C GLY A 53 -18.36 10.64 -17.08
N ARG A 54 -17.27 10.75 -16.30
CA ARG A 54 -17.22 11.54 -15.06
C ARG A 54 -15.90 12.33 -14.95
N PRO A 55 -15.90 13.46 -14.23
CA PRO A 55 -14.65 14.10 -13.84
C PRO A 55 -13.85 13.19 -12.90
N PRO A 56 -12.49 13.30 -12.86
CA PRO A 56 -11.69 12.66 -11.83
C PRO A 56 -12.29 12.91 -10.44
N THR A 57 -12.45 11.85 -9.66
CA THR A 57 -13.19 11.88 -8.39
C THR A 57 -12.34 11.39 -7.26
N LEU A 58 -12.22 12.19 -6.20
CA LEU A 58 -11.49 11.86 -4.97
C LEU A 58 -12.41 11.24 -3.92
N ARG A 59 -11.88 10.30 -3.13
CA ARG A 59 -12.50 9.89 -1.88
C ARG A 59 -11.85 10.66 -0.72
N LEU A 60 -12.64 11.52 -0.10
CA LEU A 60 -12.24 12.36 1.04
C LEU A 60 -13.12 12.05 2.23
N HIS A 61 -12.51 11.61 3.34
CA HIS A 61 -13.26 11.27 4.57
C HIS A 61 -14.46 10.33 4.33
N GLY A 62 -14.28 9.33 3.47
CA GLY A 62 -15.31 8.37 3.08
C GLY A 62 -16.27 8.84 1.98
N GLY A 63 -16.38 10.15 1.72
CA GLY A 63 -17.26 10.72 0.70
C GLY A 63 -16.56 10.90 -0.66
N LEU A 64 -17.30 10.75 -1.76
CA LEU A 64 -16.80 11.03 -3.10
C LEU A 64 -16.94 12.52 -3.44
N ARG A 65 -15.91 13.11 -4.02
CA ARG A 65 -15.84 14.52 -4.43
C ARG A 65 -15.23 14.64 -5.82
N GLU A 66 -15.99 15.15 -6.78
CA GLU A 66 -15.52 15.42 -8.13
C GLU A 66 -14.55 16.61 -8.15
N LEU A 67 -13.51 16.50 -8.96
CA LEU A 67 -12.64 17.63 -9.25
C LEU A 67 -13.30 18.55 -10.28
N GLN A 68 -13.04 19.84 -10.18
CA GLN A 68 -13.51 20.82 -11.15
C GLN A 68 -12.63 20.78 -12.41
N THR A 69 -12.82 19.74 -13.21
CA THR A 69 -12.11 19.50 -14.47
C THR A 69 -13.13 19.06 -15.52
N LYS A 70 -12.66 18.81 -16.74
CA LYS A 70 -13.52 18.20 -17.77
C LYS A 70 -13.97 16.80 -17.36
N VAL A 71 -15.07 16.35 -17.94
CA VAL A 71 -15.49 14.95 -17.93
C VAL A 71 -14.49 14.12 -18.73
N LEU A 72 -14.10 12.95 -18.21
CA LEU A 72 -13.15 12.06 -18.88
C LEU A 72 -13.83 11.33 -20.04
N GLU A 73 -13.23 11.42 -21.22
CA GLU A 73 -13.58 10.64 -22.40
C GLU A 73 -12.81 9.29 -22.39
N PRO A 74 -13.22 8.30 -23.22
CA PRO A 74 -12.52 7.01 -23.31
C PRO A 74 -11.03 7.13 -23.59
N GLU A 75 -10.64 8.06 -24.45
CA GLU A 75 -9.26 8.34 -24.84
C GLU A 75 -8.44 8.87 -23.66
N ASP A 76 -9.05 9.70 -22.80
CA ASP A 76 -8.40 10.24 -21.61
C ASP A 76 -8.05 9.13 -20.62
N THR A 77 -9.00 8.23 -20.34
CA THR A 77 -8.79 7.13 -19.39
C THR A 77 -7.72 6.16 -19.88
N VAL A 78 -7.69 5.87 -21.18
CA VAL A 78 -6.64 5.04 -21.82
C VAL A 78 -5.27 5.73 -21.75
N ALA A 79 -5.21 7.04 -22.04
CA ALA A 79 -3.96 7.80 -21.97
C ALA A 79 -3.42 7.87 -20.53
N LEU A 80 -4.29 8.13 -19.55
CA LEU A 80 -3.94 8.12 -18.12
C LEU A 80 -3.43 6.74 -17.67
N MET A 81 -4.12 5.68 -18.07
CA MET A 81 -3.70 4.30 -17.80
C MET A 81 -2.30 4.03 -18.35
N LYS A 82 -2.10 4.27 -19.64
CA LYS A 82 -0.79 4.01 -20.30
C LYS A 82 0.37 4.80 -19.69
N SER A 83 0.10 5.98 -19.12
CA SER A 83 1.14 6.85 -18.55
C SER A 83 1.77 6.31 -17.26
N ILE A 84 1.07 5.44 -16.53
CA ILE A 84 1.55 4.91 -15.23
C ILE A 84 1.61 3.39 -15.16
N THR A 85 0.98 2.68 -16.09
CA THR A 85 0.83 1.22 -16.04
C THR A 85 2.01 0.55 -16.74
N PRO A 86 2.75 -0.35 -16.07
CA PRO A 86 3.81 -1.14 -16.69
C PRO A 86 3.30 -1.99 -17.86
N GLU A 87 4.13 -2.20 -18.89
CA GLU A 87 3.74 -2.95 -20.11
C GLU A 87 3.15 -4.34 -19.79
N ARG A 88 3.75 -5.06 -18.84
CA ARG A 88 3.24 -6.37 -18.41
C ARG A 88 1.79 -6.29 -17.94
N ILE A 89 1.44 -5.27 -17.14
CA ILE A 89 0.08 -5.07 -16.62
C ILE A 89 -0.85 -4.56 -17.74
N GLN A 90 -0.33 -3.80 -18.71
CA GLN A 90 -1.14 -3.43 -19.90
C GLN A 90 -1.53 -4.66 -20.71
N GLN A 91 -0.61 -5.63 -20.87
CA GLN A 91 -0.91 -6.90 -21.52
C GLN A 91 -1.93 -7.73 -20.73
N GLU A 92 -1.75 -7.86 -19.42
CA GLU A 92 -2.70 -8.53 -18.53
C GLU A 92 -4.10 -7.90 -18.62
N TYR A 93 -4.19 -6.57 -18.60
CA TYR A 93 -5.43 -5.83 -18.78
C TYR A 93 -6.09 -6.09 -20.14
N GLU A 94 -5.32 -6.18 -21.21
CA GLU A 94 -5.88 -6.51 -22.54
C GLU A 94 -6.45 -7.93 -22.59
N GLU A 95 -5.77 -8.89 -21.98
CA GLU A 95 -6.14 -10.32 -21.98
C GLU A 95 -7.29 -10.63 -21.02
N THR A 96 -7.22 -10.10 -19.77
CA THR A 96 -8.14 -10.48 -18.69
C THR A 96 -9.19 -9.43 -18.37
N GLY A 97 -9.00 -8.19 -18.85
CA GLY A 97 -9.86 -7.05 -18.56
C GLY A 97 -9.57 -6.34 -17.24
N SER A 98 -8.51 -6.74 -16.51
CA SER A 98 -8.09 -6.10 -15.26
C SER A 98 -6.59 -6.30 -15.01
N GLY A 99 -6.02 -5.48 -14.12
CA GLY A 99 -4.65 -5.59 -13.64
C GLY A 99 -4.43 -4.75 -12.38
N ASP A 100 -3.61 -5.22 -11.48
CA ASP A 100 -3.26 -4.53 -10.23
C ASP A 100 -1.74 -4.35 -10.14
N PHE A 101 -1.30 -3.18 -9.63
CA PHE A 101 0.14 -2.91 -9.44
C PHE A 101 0.38 -1.81 -8.42
N GLY A 102 1.61 -1.76 -7.89
CA GLY A 102 2.12 -0.65 -7.08
C GLY A 102 2.67 0.47 -7.95
N PHE A 103 2.37 1.73 -7.64
CA PHE A 103 2.89 2.91 -8.33
C PHE A 103 3.52 3.89 -7.36
N ALA A 104 4.76 4.31 -7.64
CA ALA A 104 5.48 5.33 -6.88
C ALA A 104 5.31 6.71 -7.51
N TYR A 105 4.83 7.68 -6.76
CA TYR A 105 4.84 9.08 -7.14
C TYR A 105 6.03 9.79 -6.49
N GLY A 106 7.19 9.62 -7.07
CA GLY A 106 8.46 10.05 -6.48
C GLY A 106 8.62 9.54 -5.04
N ASP A 107 9.16 10.39 -4.17
CA ASP A 107 9.27 10.13 -2.72
C ASP A 107 8.04 10.62 -1.92
N GLN A 108 7.04 11.18 -2.61
CA GLN A 108 5.92 11.86 -1.96
C GLN A 108 4.80 10.91 -1.54
N ALA A 109 4.48 9.93 -2.38
CA ALA A 109 3.40 9.00 -2.12
C ALA A 109 3.54 7.70 -2.93
N ARG A 110 2.82 6.69 -2.48
CA ARG A 110 2.64 5.45 -3.20
C ARG A 110 1.17 5.13 -3.35
N PHE A 111 0.88 4.43 -4.43
CA PHE A 111 -0.48 4.06 -4.78
C PHE A 111 -0.56 2.58 -5.13
N ARG A 112 -1.59 1.91 -4.65
CA ARG A 112 -2.08 0.67 -5.25
C ARG A 112 -3.04 1.06 -6.37
N VAL A 113 -2.75 0.62 -7.57
CA VAL A 113 -3.54 0.94 -8.76
C VAL A 113 -4.25 -0.31 -9.24
N ALA A 114 -5.56 -0.22 -9.37
CA ALA A 114 -6.38 -1.19 -10.07
C ALA A 114 -6.83 -0.59 -11.41
N VAL A 115 -6.52 -1.29 -12.50
CA VAL A 115 -6.99 -0.97 -13.87
C VAL A 115 -7.99 -2.03 -14.28
N PHE A 116 -9.13 -1.63 -14.83
CA PHE A 116 -10.16 -2.59 -15.23
C PHE A 116 -11.06 -2.06 -16.35
N LYS A 117 -11.63 -3.00 -17.13
CA LYS A 117 -12.63 -2.69 -18.15
C LYS A 117 -14.02 -2.54 -17.51
N GLN A 118 -14.72 -1.45 -17.86
CA GLN A 118 -16.09 -1.20 -17.45
C GLN A 118 -16.92 -0.77 -18.67
N LYS A 119 -17.93 -1.55 -19.05
CA LYS A 119 -18.78 -1.27 -20.24
C LYS A 119 -17.95 -1.00 -21.51
N GLY A 120 -16.86 -1.74 -21.69
CA GLY A 120 -15.93 -1.59 -22.80
C GLY A 120 -14.92 -0.46 -22.66
N ASN A 121 -15.01 0.39 -21.63
CA ASN A 121 -14.08 1.51 -21.40
C ASN A 121 -13.07 1.18 -20.30
N CYS A 122 -11.91 1.83 -20.33
CA CYS A 122 -10.90 1.77 -19.29
C CYS A 122 -11.33 2.57 -18.05
N SER A 123 -11.07 2.04 -16.88
CA SER A 123 -11.25 2.73 -15.59
C SER A 123 -10.08 2.41 -14.67
N LEU A 124 -9.74 3.36 -13.79
CA LEU A 124 -8.67 3.19 -12.79
C LEU A 124 -9.17 3.62 -11.41
N VAL A 125 -8.71 2.90 -10.41
CA VAL A 125 -8.78 3.32 -9.00
C VAL A 125 -7.39 3.30 -8.42
N LEU A 126 -6.95 4.46 -7.93
CA LEU A 126 -5.64 4.62 -7.29
C LEU A 126 -5.87 4.86 -5.81
N ARG A 127 -5.48 3.91 -4.97
CA ARG A 127 -5.52 4.03 -3.51
C ARG A 127 -4.20 4.51 -2.99
N GLN A 128 -4.20 5.65 -2.29
CA GLN A 128 -3.01 6.14 -1.63
C GLN A 128 -2.63 5.23 -0.46
N ILE A 129 -1.38 4.79 -0.44
CA ILE A 129 -0.80 3.98 0.62
C ILE A 129 -0.18 4.93 1.65
N PRO A 130 -0.46 4.78 2.96
CA PRO A 130 0.16 5.60 3.99
C PRO A 130 1.68 5.44 3.98
N SER A 131 2.42 6.55 3.88
CA SER A 131 3.89 6.56 3.94
C SER A 131 4.44 6.73 5.36
N LYS A 132 3.56 7.01 6.34
CA LYS A 132 3.97 7.27 7.72
C LYS A 132 3.95 5.99 8.54
N PHE A 133 5.11 5.65 9.10
CA PHE A 133 5.20 4.60 10.12
C PHE A 133 4.67 5.12 11.46
N TYR A 134 3.98 4.24 12.17
CA TYR A 134 3.47 4.53 13.51
C TYR A 134 4.39 3.91 14.57
N THR A 135 4.51 4.58 15.71
CA THR A 135 5.18 3.97 16.88
C THR A 135 4.27 2.93 17.53
N PHE A 136 4.85 2.04 18.35
CA PHE A 136 4.07 1.01 19.04
C PHE A 136 3.01 1.60 19.96
N GLU A 137 3.31 2.74 20.61
CA GLU A 137 2.37 3.45 21.46
C GLU A 137 1.18 4.01 20.66
N GLN A 138 1.44 4.56 19.45
CA GLN A 138 0.40 5.13 18.60
C GLN A 138 -0.62 4.10 18.13
N ILE A 139 -0.18 2.86 17.91
CA ILE A 139 -1.05 1.75 17.48
C ILE A 139 -1.45 0.82 18.64
N GLY A 140 -1.09 1.17 19.87
CA GLY A 140 -1.49 0.43 21.07
C GLY A 140 -0.84 -0.96 21.22
N LEU A 141 0.33 -1.19 20.62
CA LEU A 141 1.05 -2.45 20.79
C LEU A 141 1.63 -2.58 22.20
N PRO A 142 1.52 -3.76 22.82
CA PRO A 142 2.11 -4.00 24.15
C PRO A 142 3.64 -4.01 24.06
N LYS A 143 4.32 -3.73 25.19
CA LYS A 143 5.80 -3.78 25.31
C LYS A 143 6.41 -5.11 24.88
N MET A 144 5.64 -6.18 24.87
CA MET A 144 6.05 -7.49 24.35
C MET A 144 6.46 -7.42 22.86
N ALA A 145 5.86 -6.52 22.06
CA ALA A 145 6.22 -6.34 20.65
C ALA A 145 7.71 -5.99 20.49
N GLU A 146 8.26 -5.14 21.38
CA GLU A 146 9.71 -4.85 21.37
C GLU A 146 10.55 -6.08 21.69
N GLN A 147 10.11 -6.90 22.65
CA GLN A 147 10.82 -8.12 23.01
C GLN A 147 10.82 -9.13 21.86
N ILE A 148 9.74 -9.21 21.10
CA ILE A 148 9.63 -10.05 19.88
C ILE A 148 10.62 -9.54 18.83
N CYS A 149 10.67 -8.24 18.57
CA CYS A 149 11.60 -7.64 17.61
C CYS A 149 13.10 -7.87 17.97
N ARG A 150 13.41 -8.12 19.23
CA ARG A 150 14.77 -8.41 19.72
C ARG A 150 15.17 -9.89 19.57
N ARG A 151 14.22 -10.78 19.31
CA ARG A 151 14.49 -12.19 19.18
C ARG A 151 15.43 -12.48 18.01
N PRO A 152 16.36 -13.44 18.17
CA PRO A 152 17.22 -13.83 17.05
C PRO A 152 16.49 -14.68 16.02
N ARG A 153 15.47 -15.43 16.43
CA ARG A 153 14.71 -16.35 15.57
C ARG A 153 13.32 -16.64 16.13
N GLY A 154 12.46 -17.19 15.30
CA GLY A 154 11.10 -17.64 15.64
C GLY A 154 10.08 -17.17 14.63
N LEU A 155 8.86 -17.68 14.73
CA LEU A 155 7.72 -17.29 13.91
C LEU A 155 6.77 -16.42 14.72
N PHE A 156 6.44 -15.24 14.20
CA PHE A 156 5.46 -14.32 14.77
C PHE A 156 4.35 -14.06 13.76
N LEU A 157 3.10 -14.32 14.17
CA LEU A 157 1.94 -14.21 13.30
C LEU A 157 1.02 -13.08 13.77
N VAL A 158 0.62 -12.23 12.82
CA VAL A 158 -0.43 -11.23 13.00
C VAL A 158 -1.68 -11.69 12.26
N THR A 159 -2.76 -11.91 13.00
CA THR A 159 -4.00 -12.48 12.46
C THR A 159 -5.16 -11.51 12.61
N GLY A 160 -6.16 -11.64 11.74
CA GLY A 160 -7.37 -10.82 11.78
C GLY A 160 -7.97 -10.57 10.41
N PRO A 161 -9.18 -10.01 10.34
CA PRO A 161 -9.83 -9.68 9.08
C PRO A 161 -9.11 -8.58 8.31
N THR A 162 -9.49 -8.38 7.05
CA THR A 162 -8.99 -7.25 6.24
C THR A 162 -9.34 -5.92 6.92
N GLY A 163 -8.38 -4.98 6.92
CA GLY A 163 -8.56 -3.68 7.55
C GLY A 163 -8.34 -3.64 9.08
N SER A 164 -7.99 -4.76 9.72
CA SER A 164 -7.72 -4.82 11.18
C SER A 164 -6.37 -4.24 11.60
N GLY A 165 -5.55 -3.73 10.66
CA GLY A 165 -4.26 -3.13 10.95
C GLY A 165 -3.07 -4.09 10.91
N LYS A 166 -3.21 -5.31 10.35
CA LYS A 166 -2.11 -6.28 10.24
C LYS A 166 -0.86 -5.70 9.58
N THR A 167 -1.02 -5.14 8.39
CA THR A 167 0.08 -4.54 7.62
C THR A 167 0.71 -3.37 8.37
N THR A 168 -0.09 -2.50 8.97
CA THR A 168 0.39 -1.38 9.80
C THR A 168 1.20 -1.86 10.99
N THR A 169 0.74 -2.91 11.67
CA THR A 169 1.44 -3.53 12.80
C THR A 169 2.81 -4.07 12.38
N LEU A 170 2.84 -4.88 11.32
CA LEU A 170 4.08 -5.46 10.81
C LEU A 170 5.04 -4.40 10.28
N ALA A 171 4.55 -3.41 9.54
CA ALA A 171 5.37 -2.29 9.06
C ALA A 171 6.00 -1.52 10.22
N SER A 172 5.26 -1.28 11.32
CA SER A 172 5.79 -0.66 12.53
C SER A 172 6.86 -1.52 13.21
N MET A 173 6.67 -2.85 13.25
CA MET A 173 7.66 -3.78 13.83
C MET A 173 8.93 -3.84 12.98
N ILE A 174 8.82 -3.93 11.66
CA ILE A 174 9.97 -3.89 10.73
C ILE A 174 10.70 -2.55 10.83
N ASN A 175 9.96 -1.43 10.88
CA ASN A 175 10.57 -0.12 11.06
C ASN A 175 11.30 -0.01 12.41
N TYR A 176 10.75 -0.54 13.48
CA TYR A 176 11.40 -0.59 14.79
C TYR A 176 12.71 -1.39 14.73
N ILE A 177 12.74 -2.55 14.06
CA ILE A 177 13.95 -3.33 13.86
C ILE A 177 14.98 -2.52 13.07
N ASN A 178 14.56 -1.93 11.97
CA ASN A 178 15.40 -1.11 11.09
C ASN A 178 16.01 0.11 11.80
N ASP A 179 15.28 0.72 12.74
CA ASP A 179 15.77 1.87 13.52
C ASP A 179 16.76 1.48 14.62
N ASN A 180 16.64 0.26 15.18
CA ASN A 180 17.33 -0.10 16.42
C ASN A 180 18.43 -1.15 16.28
N PHE A 181 18.39 -1.99 15.22
CA PHE A 181 19.31 -3.13 15.06
C PHE A 181 20.00 -3.12 13.71
N ASP A 182 21.18 -3.69 13.65
CA ASP A 182 22.00 -3.94 12.46
C ASP A 182 21.65 -5.34 11.89
N ARG A 183 20.60 -5.43 11.11
CA ARG A 183 20.08 -6.69 10.55
C ARG A 183 19.85 -6.61 9.07
N HIS A 184 19.90 -7.76 8.39
CA HIS A 184 19.42 -7.89 7.04
C HIS A 184 17.95 -8.34 7.07
N ILE A 185 17.06 -7.46 6.61
CA ILE A 185 15.61 -7.66 6.59
C ILE A 185 15.18 -7.90 5.15
N ILE A 186 14.47 -9.00 4.88
CA ILE A 186 13.86 -9.26 3.58
C ILE A 186 12.34 -9.28 3.74
N THR A 187 11.63 -8.43 3.01
CA THR A 187 10.16 -8.49 2.93
C THR A 187 9.70 -9.08 1.60
N MET A 188 8.60 -9.82 1.63
CA MET A 188 7.94 -10.40 0.47
C MET A 188 6.47 -10.03 0.57
N GLU A 189 5.98 -9.22 -0.38
CA GLU A 189 4.69 -8.53 -0.27
C GLU A 189 3.93 -8.56 -1.61
N ASP A 190 2.60 -8.42 -1.56
CA ASP A 190 1.74 -8.42 -2.75
C ASP A 190 0.57 -7.43 -2.58
N PRO A 191 0.75 -6.19 -3.06
CA PRO A 191 2.00 -5.50 -3.37
C PRO A 191 2.70 -4.94 -2.12
N ILE A 192 3.89 -4.29 -2.30
CA ILE A 192 4.56 -3.57 -1.21
C ILE A 192 3.70 -2.38 -0.77
N GLU A 193 3.25 -2.38 0.51
CA GLU A 193 2.42 -1.31 1.05
C GLU A 193 3.23 -0.22 1.76
N TYR A 194 4.32 -0.56 2.46
CA TYR A 194 5.18 0.39 3.16
C TYR A 194 6.61 0.30 2.65
N TYR A 195 7.20 1.42 2.30
CA TYR A 195 8.59 1.47 1.85
C TYR A 195 9.54 1.82 2.98
N HIS A 196 10.45 0.90 3.25
CA HIS A 196 11.45 1.05 4.28
C HIS A 196 12.78 1.51 3.67
N ASN A 197 13.21 2.73 4.00
CA ASN A 197 14.58 3.14 3.70
C ASN A 197 15.57 2.36 4.58
N HIS A 198 16.77 2.12 4.07
CA HIS A 198 17.86 1.58 4.88
C HIS A 198 18.18 2.56 6.03
N LYS A 199 18.30 2.04 7.26
CA LYS A 199 18.73 2.81 8.44
C LYS A 199 19.87 2.08 9.11
N LYS A 200 19.69 1.50 10.30
CA LYS A 200 20.69 0.60 10.88
C LYS A 200 20.72 -0.75 10.17
N SER A 201 19.56 -1.22 9.72
CA SER A 201 19.42 -2.45 8.96
C SER A 201 19.52 -2.21 7.46
N ILE A 202 19.86 -3.25 6.72
CA ILE A 202 19.63 -3.34 5.27
C ILE A 202 18.22 -3.91 5.09
N VAL A 203 17.35 -3.23 4.33
CA VAL A 203 15.99 -3.70 4.04
C VAL A 203 15.86 -3.96 2.55
N VAL A 204 15.62 -5.19 2.18
CA VAL A 204 15.32 -5.64 0.82
C VAL A 204 13.85 -5.98 0.74
N GLN A 205 13.09 -5.25 -0.08
CA GLN A 205 11.66 -5.49 -0.27
C GLN A 205 11.43 -6.10 -1.64
N ARG A 206 10.66 -7.18 -1.69
CA ARG A 206 10.39 -7.93 -2.92
C ARG A 206 8.90 -8.05 -3.15
N GLU A 207 8.45 -7.62 -4.31
CA GLU A 207 7.05 -7.69 -4.70
C GLU A 207 6.77 -8.99 -5.48
N ILE A 208 5.72 -9.69 -5.09
CA ILE A 208 5.28 -10.90 -5.80
C ILE A 208 4.77 -10.54 -7.19
N GLY A 209 5.12 -11.35 -8.17
CA GLY A 209 4.77 -11.11 -9.57
C GLY A 209 5.62 -10.05 -10.28
N VAL A 210 6.43 -9.28 -9.56
CA VAL A 210 7.39 -8.30 -10.10
C VAL A 210 8.82 -8.80 -9.91
N ASP A 211 9.24 -8.98 -8.66
CA ASP A 211 10.61 -9.36 -8.29
C ASP A 211 10.77 -10.85 -8.09
N VAL A 212 9.68 -11.54 -7.81
CA VAL A 212 9.66 -12.98 -7.51
C VAL A 212 8.28 -13.58 -7.83
N PRO A 213 8.22 -14.84 -8.32
CA PRO A 213 6.98 -15.41 -8.84
C PRO A 213 5.94 -15.78 -7.76
N SER A 214 6.37 -16.10 -6.52
CA SER A 214 5.47 -16.51 -5.44
C SER A 214 6.11 -16.33 -4.07
N PHE A 215 5.28 -16.30 -3.01
CA PHE A 215 5.75 -16.23 -1.63
C PHE A 215 6.64 -17.42 -1.25
N SER A 216 6.26 -18.65 -1.57
CA SER A 216 7.02 -19.85 -1.25
C SER A 216 8.41 -19.84 -1.90
N GLU A 217 8.49 -19.42 -3.15
CA GLU A 217 9.76 -19.30 -3.86
C GLU A 217 10.60 -18.12 -3.33
N ALA A 218 9.97 -17.02 -2.96
CA ALA A 218 10.64 -15.87 -2.35
C ALA A 218 11.32 -16.26 -1.03
N ILE A 219 10.65 -17.02 -0.16
CA ILE A 219 11.20 -17.50 1.10
C ILE A 219 12.39 -18.45 0.82
N ARG A 220 12.20 -19.45 -0.04
CA ARG A 220 13.26 -20.44 -0.37
C ARG A 220 14.53 -19.79 -0.91
N ARG A 221 14.38 -18.79 -1.78
CA ARG A 221 15.53 -18.04 -2.33
C ARG A 221 16.09 -17.08 -1.30
N GLY A 222 15.21 -16.44 -0.50
CA GLY A 222 15.58 -15.53 0.57
C GLY A 222 16.52 -16.15 1.59
N LEU A 223 16.32 -17.43 1.96
CA LEU A 223 17.20 -18.18 2.87
C LEU A 223 18.66 -18.27 2.42
N ARG A 224 18.96 -18.02 1.15
CA ARG A 224 20.34 -17.97 0.60
C ARG A 224 20.88 -16.55 0.45
N GLN A 225 20.15 -15.57 0.94
CA GLN A 225 20.46 -14.16 0.82
C GLN A 225 20.89 -13.54 2.16
N ASP A 226 21.32 -14.39 3.10
CA ASP A 226 21.78 -13.98 4.44
C ASP A 226 20.77 -13.13 5.24
N PRO A 227 19.51 -13.55 5.38
CA PRO A 227 18.52 -12.81 6.13
C PRO A 227 18.61 -13.07 7.63
N ASP A 228 18.53 -12.03 8.45
CA ASP A 228 18.24 -12.16 9.89
C ASP A 228 16.73 -12.17 10.14
N VAL A 229 16.01 -11.36 9.36
CA VAL A 229 14.57 -11.11 9.51
C VAL A 229 13.87 -11.27 8.18
N MET A 230 12.75 -11.97 8.17
CA MET A 230 11.89 -12.14 7.00
C MET A 230 10.47 -11.68 7.32
N LEU A 231 9.85 -10.91 6.42
CA LEU A 231 8.42 -10.59 6.45
C LEU A 231 7.74 -11.26 5.28
N VAL A 232 6.74 -12.10 5.57
CA VAL A 232 5.84 -12.72 4.58
C VAL A 232 4.50 -12.02 4.67
N GLY A 233 4.18 -11.19 3.68
CA GLY A 233 3.01 -10.30 3.68
C GLY A 233 1.71 -11.05 3.95
N GLU A 234 1.54 -12.22 3.33
CA GLU A 234 0.44 -13.14 3.63
C GLU A 234 0.83 -14.60 3.39
N MET A 235 0.23 -15.50 4.15
CA MET A 235 0.40 -16.94 4.03
C MET A 235 -0.96 -17.58 3.78
N ARG A 236 -1.26 -17.92 2.52
CA ARG A 236 -2.55 -18.47 2.11
C ARG A 236 -2.48 -19.93 1.71
N ASP A 237 -1.30 -20.44 1.42
CA ASP A 237 -1.09 -21.78 0.91
C ASP A 237 -0.09 -22.56 1.76
N LEU A 238 -0.22 -23.88 1.74
CA LEU A 238 0.61 -24.78 2.53
C LEU A 238 2.10 -24.69 2.17
N PRO A 239 2.53 -24.56 0.89
CA PRO A 239 3.93 -24.36 0.55
C PRO A 239 4.55 -23.11 1.18
N THR A 240 3.82 -21.98 1.22
CA THR A 240 4.28 -20.74 1.85
C THR A 240 4.38 -20.91 3.37
N ILE A 241 3.37 -21.48 4.02
CA ILE A 241 3.37 -21.76 5.47
C ILE A 241 4.53 -22.68 5.84
N SER A 242 4.73 -23.77 5.13
CA SER A 242 5.81 -24.72 5.38
C SER A 242 7.19 -24.05 5.24
N ALA A 243 7.39 -23.24 4.20
CA ALA A 243 8.63 -22.52 4.00
C ALA A 243 8.91 -21.49 5.11
N ALA A 244 7.89 -20.78 5.60
CA ALA A 244 8.00 -19.83 6.69
C ALA A 244 8.36 -20.51 8.03
N ILE A 245 7.74 -21.67 8.32
CA ILE A 245 8.08 -22.48 9.50
C ILE A 245 9.53 -22.94 9.41
N THR A 246 9.94 -23.51 8.27
CA THR A 246 11.33 -23.95 8.04
C THR A 246 12.33 -22.81 8.25
N ALA A 247 12.03 -21.61 7.74
CA ALA A 247 12.87 -20.43 7.94
C ALA A 247 13.02 -20.09 9.43
N ALA A 248 11.92 -20.11 10.19
CA ALA A 248 11.94 -19.83 11.62
C ALA A 248 12.72 -20.89 12.43
N GLU A 249 12.61 -22.16 12.06
CA GLU A 249 13.35 -23.27 12.70
C GLU A 249 14.84 -23.23 12.39
N THR A 250 15.21 -22.77 11.20
CA THR A 250 16.61 -22.70 10.73
C THR A 250 17.36 -21.46 11.17
N GLY A 251 16.78 -20.63 12.07
CA GLY A 251 17.53 -19.56 12.74
C GLY A 251 17.08 -18.14 12.41
N HIS A 252 16.01 -17.94 11.65
CA HIS A 252 15.55 -16.62 11.21
C HIS A 252 14.35 -16.13 12.04
N LEU A 253 14.22 -14.80 12.20
CA LEU A 253 13.05 -14.18 12.77
C LEU A 253 12.03 -13.92 11.64
N VAL A 254 10.93 -14.66 11.64
CA VAL A 254 9.93 -14.61 10.58
C VAL A 254 8.65 -13.97 11.09
N PHE A 255 8.19 -12.94 10.38
CA PHE A 255 6.90 -12.30 10.57
C PHE A 255 5.96 -12.70 9.43
N GLY A 256 4.69 -12.93 9.74
CA GLY A 256 3.71 -13.24 8.70
C GLY A 256 2.30 -12.87 9.07
N THR A 257 1.39 -12.87 8.07
CA THR A 257 -0.04 -12.69 8.31
C THR A 257 -0.85 -13.92 7.93
N LEU A 258 -1.94 -14.10 8.67
CA LEU A 258 -2.99 -15.06 8.37
C LEU A 258 -4.37 -14.38 8.44
N HIS A 259 -5.28 -14.84 7.60
CA HIS A 259 -6.66 -14.31 7.54
C HIS A 259 -7.63 -15.16 8.37
N THR A 260 -7.24 -15.46 9.60
CA THR A 260 -8.10 -16.18 10.55
C THR A 260 -8.85 -15.20 11.46
N SER A 261 -9.96 -15.63 12.01
CA SER A 261 -10.81 -14.80 12.87
C SER A 261 -10.22 -14.49 14.25
N GLY A 262 -9.15 -15.18 14.64
CA GLY A 262 -8.43 -14.96 15.89
C GLY A 262 -7.28 -15.93 16.10
N ALA A 263 -6.44 -15.66 17.08
CA ALA A 263 -5.26 -16.48 17.39
C ALA A 263 -5.60 -17.93 17.73
N ALA A 264 -6.75 -18.20 18.34
CA ALA A 264 -7.18 -19.55 18.69
C ALA A 264 -7.61 -20.39 17.48
N SER A 265 -7.90 -19.76 16.33
CA SER A 265 -8.29 -20.42 15.08
C SER A 265 -7.14 -20.45 14.05
N THR A 266 -5.96 -20.05 14.47
CA THR A 266 -4.72 -20.06 13.70
C THR A 266 -3.90 -21.30 14.02
#